data_63dddc232bd3992640de864d672d0544
#
_entry.id   63dddc232bd3992640de864d672d0544
#
_cell.length_a   1.000
_cell.length_b   1.000
_cell.length_c   1.000
_cell.angle_alpha   90.00
_cell.angle_beta   90.00
_cell.angle_gamma   90.00
#
_symmetry.space_group_name_H-M   'P 1'
#
loop_
_entity.id
_entity.type
_entity.pdbx_description
1 polymer ?
#
loop_
_entity_poly.entity_id
_entity_poly.type
_entity_poly.pdbx_seq_one_letter_code
_entity_poly.pdbx_strand_id
1 'polypeptide(L)'
;EHELLGPWLRRFLTEYIVTERNLARNTRSSYRDTFRLLLPFASQKVRRPVDRLMVRDLASSLVLKFLAHVENDGGCSVRTRNQRLAGIKAFARFVGSRDPAHVEWCGHIRAISSKKSMQPSVGWLTRPEMEAMLAVPDRKTDRGQHEYALLLFL
;
A
#
# COMPACT_ATOMS: atom_id res chain seq x y z
N GLU A 1 -8.11 -26.27 -10.49
CA GLU A 1 -7.67 -24.92 -10.93
C GLU A 1 -8.08 -23.81 -9.96
N HIS A 2 -9.22 -23.92 -9.25
CA HIS A 2 -9.71 -22.88 -8.33
C HIS A 2 -8.82 -22.61 -7.09
N GLU A 3 -7.94 -23.52 -6.73
CA GLU A 3 -7.03 -23.34 -5.59
C GLU A 3 -5.71 -22.67 -5.96
N LEU A 4 -5.31 -22.66 -7.23
CA LEU A 4 -4.03 -22.08 -7.66
C LEU A 4 -4.03 -20.56 -7.53
N LEU A 5 -2.97 -20.04 -6.94
CA LEU A 5 -2.80 -18.61 -6.70
C LEU A 5 -2.61 -17.81 -8.01
N GLY A 6 -1.88 -18.39 -8.98
CA GLY A 6 -1.51 -17.72 -10.23
C GLY A 6 -2.70 -17.18 -11.03
N PRO A 7 -3.73 -17.99 -11.36
CA PRO A 7 -4.91 -17.53 -12.08
C PRO A 7 -5.67 -16.40 -11.34
N TRP A 8 -5.82 -16.50 -10.03
CA TRP A 8 -6.45 -15.46 -9.20
C TRP A 8 -5.66 -14.16 -9.25
N LEU A 9 -4.34 -14.24 -9.10
CA LEU A 9 -3.48 -13.08 -9.10
C LEU A 9 -3.46 -12.39 -10.47
N ARG A 10 -3.42 -13.18 -11.55
CA ARG A 10 -3.51 -12.65 -12.92
C ARG A 10 -4.80 -11.83 -13.10
N ARG A 11 -5.96 -12.40 -12.79
CA ARG A 11 -7.25 -11.71 -12.90
C ARG A 11 -7.31 -10.45 -12.02
N PHE A 12 -6.79 -10.53 -10.81
CA PHE A 12 -6.70 -9.38 -9.92
C PHE A 12 -5.87 -8.24 -10.54
N LEU A 13 -4.67 -8.54 -11.05
CA LEU A 13 -3.73 -7.52 -11.53
C LEU A 13 -4.04 -7.00 -12.94
N THR A 14 -4.74 -7.76 -13.77
CA THR A 14 -5.03 -7.36 -15.17
C THR A 14 -6.46 -6.88 -15.38
N GLU A 15 -7.43 -7.46 -14.69
CA GLU A 15 -8.84 -7.16 -14.89
C GLU A 15 -9.38 -6.30 -13.74
N TYR A 16 -9.33 -6.79 -12.51
CA TYR A 16 -10.00 -6.15 -11.38
C TYR A 16 -9.45 -4.75 -11.07
N ILE A 17 -8.14 -4.62 -10.80
CA ILE A 17 -7.57 -3.31 -10.42
C ILE A 17 -7.48 -2.32 -11.59
N VAL A 18 -7.49 -2.82 -12.83
CA VAL A 18 -7.39 -2.00 -14.05
C VAL A 18 -8.77 -1.64 -14.54
N THR A 19 -9.58 -2.63 -14.90
CA THR A 19 -10.86 -2.44 -15.62
C THR A 19 -12.02 -2.18 -14.66
N GLU A 20 -12.18 -3.03 -13.63
CA GLU A 20 -13.34 -2.91 -12.73
C GLU A 20 -13.18 -1.77 -11.71
N ARG A 21 -11.97 -1.56 -11.16
CA ARG A 21 -11.72 -0.57 -10.12
C ARG A 21 -11.07 0.72 -10.62
N ASN A 22 -10.55 0.72 -11.85
CA ASN A 22 -9.82 1.86 -12.45
C ASN A 22 -8.87 2.56 -11.46
N LEU A 23 -8.06 1.76 -10.74
CA LEU A 23 -7.15 2.29 -9.74
C LEU A 23 -6.05 3.12 -10.40
N ALA A 24 -5.58 4.16 -9.70
CA ALA A 24 -4.48 5.00 -10.15
C ALA A 24 -3.23 4.17 -10.49
N ARG A 25 -2.45 4.62 -11.47
CA ARG A 25 -1.23 3.93 -11.95
C ARG A 25 -0.27 3.55 -10.80
N ASN A 26 -0.06 4.48 -9.86
CA ASN A 26 0.83 4.25 -8.72
C ASN A 26 0.32 3.14 -7.79
N THR A 27 -0.99 3.06 -7.56
CA THR A 27 -1.61 1.99 -6.77
C THR A 27 -1.45 0.64 -7.46
N ARG A 28 -1.68 0.58 -8.78
CA ARG A 28 -1.50 -0.64 -9.58
C ARG A 28 -0.05 -1.12 -9.54
N SER A 29 0.90 -0.20 -9.69
CA SER A 29 2.34 -0.50 -9.60
C SER A 29 2.70 -1.04 -8.22
N SER A 30 2.26 -0.37 -7.15
CA SER A 30 2.50 -0.77 -5.77
C SER A 30 1.96 -2.18 -5.45
N TYR A 31 0.78 -2.53 -5.96
CA TYR A 31 0.22 -3.87 -5.78
C TYR A 31 1.05 -4.92 -6.52
N ARG A 32 1.43 -4.64 -7.78
CA ARG A 32 2.30 -5.53 -8.56
C ARG A 32 3.63 -5.78 -7.85
N ASP A 33 4.28 -4.72 -7.35
CA ASP A 33 5.55 -4.82 -6.63
C ASP A 33 5.41 -5.62 -5.33
N THR A 34 4.28 -5.49 -4.65
CA THR A 34 3.97 -6.27 -3.45
C THR A 34 3.98 -7.77 -3.77
N PHE A 35 3.28 -8.20 -4.81
CA PHE A 35 3.23 -9.62 -5.18
C PHE A 35 4.54 -10.13 -5.79
N ARG A 36 5.28 -9.26 -6.51
CA ARG A 36 6.61 -9.58 -7.01
C ARG A 36 7.58 -9.98 -5.88
N LEU A 37 7.43 -9.40 -4.70
CA LEU A 37 8.23 -9.75 -3.52
C LEU A 37 7.60 -10.89 -2.70
N LEU A 38 6.29 -10.93 -2.59
CA LEU A 38 5.58 -11.92 -1.79
C LEU A 38 5.69 -13.33 -2.37
N LEU A 39 5.57 -13.49 -3.70
CA LEU A 39 5.55 -14.81 -4.32
C LEU A 39 6.85 -15.61 -4.13
N PRO A 40 8.05 -15.05 -4.39
CA PRO A 40 9.31 -15.75 -4.12
C PRO A 40 9.47 -16.08 -2.64
N PHE A 41 9.11 -15.14 -1.75
CA PHE A 41 9.14 -15.36 -0.30
C PHE A 41 8.24 -16.53 0.12
N ALA A 42 7.00 -16.55 -0.36
CA ALA A 42 6.04 -17.62 -0.08
C ALA A 42 6.55 -18.96 -0.60
N SER A 43 7.02 -19.00 -1.85
CA SER A 43 7.60 -20.20 -2.49
C SER A 43 8.71 -20.81 -1.65
N GLN A 44 9.63 -19.99 -1.16
CA GLN A 44 10.73 -20.43 -0.30
C GLN A 44 10.24 -20.99 1.04
N LYS A 45 9.29 -20.28 1.68
CA LYS A 45 8.78 -20.67 3.02
C LYS A 45 7.92 -21.93 2.98
N VAL A 46 7.12 -22.10 1.93
CA VAL A 46 6.23 -23.27 1.74
C VAL A 46 6.97 -24.43 1.04
N ARG A 47 8.18 -24.18 0.51
CA ARG A 47 8.95 -25.14 -0.29
C ARG A 47 8.16 -25.68 -1.49
N ARG A 48 7.48 -24.78 -2.19
CA ARG A 48 6.67 -25.08 -3.36
C ARG A 48 7.00 -24.11 -4.49
N PRO A 49 7.12 -24.55 -5.75
CA PRO A 49 7.35 -23.66 -6.89
C PRO A 49 6.26 -22.58 -6.99
N VAL A 50 6.63 -21.38 -7.47
CA VAL A 50 5.72 -20.22 -7.54
C VAL A 50 4.46 -20.52 -8.35
N ASP A 51 4.59 -21.26 -9.45
CA ASP A 51 3.48 -21.67 -10.34
C ASP A 51 2.51 -22.67 -9.68
N ARG A 52 2.92 -23.34 -8.60
CA ARG A 52 2.13 -24.30 -7.85
C ARG A 52 1.64 -23.78 -6.50
N LEU A 53 1.89 -22.52 -6.19
CA LEU A 53 1.33 -21.90 -4.98
C LEU A 53 -0.18 -21.88 -5.03
N MET A 54 -0.80 -22.16 -3.88
CA MET A 54 -2.24 -22.14 -3.69
C MET A 54 -2.65 -20.93 -2.86
N VAL A 55 -3.91 -20.50 -2.96
CA VAL A 55 -4.45 -19.39 -2.17
C VAL A 55 -4.24 -19.62 -0.66
N ARG A 56 -4.47 -20.84 -0.18
CA ARG A 56 -4.27 -21.24 1.22
C ARG A 56 -2.81 -21.17 1.70
N ASP A 57 -1.85 -21.25 0.79
CA ASP A 57 -0.42 -21.12 1.14
C ASP A 57 -0.09 -19.71 1.63
N LEU A 58 -0.87 -18.70 1.25
CA LEU A 58 -0.79 -17.33 1.78
C LEU A 58 -1.56 -17.18 3.11
N ALA A 59 -1.31 -18.07 4.07
CA ALA A 59 -1.89 -17.96 5.39
C ALA A 59 -1.51 -16.64 6.08
N SER A 60 -2.35 -16.16 7.02
CA SER A 60 -2.09 -14.91 7.75
C SER A 60 -0.74 -14.90 8.46
N SER A 61 -0.30 -16.05 9.00
CA SER A 61 1.02 -16.21 9.63
C SER A 61 2.17 -16.02 8.63
N LEU A 62 2.04 -16.49 7.39
CA LEU A 62 3.02 -16.29 6.34
C LEU A 62 3.06 -14.81 5.90
N VAL A 63 1.91 -14.18 5.76
CA VAL A 63 1.82 -12.75 5.42
C VAL A 63 2.49 -11.90 6.50
N LEU A 64 2.28 -12.21 7.79
CA LEU A 64 2.95 -11.52 8.90
C LEU A 64 4.47 -11.67 8.84
N LYS A 65 4.98 -12.88 8.55
CA LYS A 65 6.42 -13.14 8.35
C LYS A 65 6.98 -12.36 7.17
N PHE A 66 6.24 -12.29 6.07
CA PHE A 66 6.61 -11.48 4.91
C PHE A 66 6.72 -9.99 5.25
N LEU A 67 5.72 -9.46 5.96
CA LEU A 67 5.70 -8.05 6.36
C LEU A 67 6.86 -7.71 7.32
N ALA A 68 7.21 -8.63 8.22
CA ALA A 68 8.38 -8.48 9.08
C ALA A 68 9.69 -8.54 8.27
N HIS A 69 9.80 -9.45 7.32
CA HIS A 69 10.96 -9.58 6.44
C HIS A 69 11.21 -8.30 5.62
N VAL A 70 10.19 -7.74 4.98
CA VAL A 70 10.38 -6.51 4.17
C VAL A 70 10.68 -5.28 5.01
N GLU A 71 10.25 -5.26 6.27
CA GLU A 71 10.53 -4.17 7.22
C GLU A 71 11.94 -4.28 7.80
N ASN A 72 12.32 -5.46 8.28
CA ASN A 72 13.59 -5.66 8.99
C ASN A 72 14.78 -5.87 8.04
N ASP A 73 14.63 -6.76 7.06
CA ASP A 73 15.70 -7.13 6.14
C ASP A 73 15.70 -6.24 4.90
N GLY A 74 14.51 -5.81 4.44
CA GLY A 74 14.34 -4.91 3.31
C GLY A 74 14.39 -3.42 3.66
N GLY A 75 14.46 -3.06 4.93
CA GLY A 75 14.59 -1.67 5.40
C GLY A 75 13.42 -0.76 5.02
N CYS A 76 12.24 -1.31 4.72
CA CYS A 76 11.11 -0.48 4.32
C CYS A 76 10.44 0.20 5.52
N SER A 77 9.93 1.42 5.29
CA SER A 77 9.19 2.17 6.32
C SER A 77 7.89 1.46 6.71
N VAL A 78 7.37 1.76 7.92
CA VAL A 78 6.05 1.31 8.37
C VAL A 78 4.95 1.67 7.38
N ARG A 79 5.03 2.84 6.74
CA ARG A 79 4.11 3.27 5.69
C ARG A 79 4.15 2.32 4.49
N THR A 80 5.33 1.98 4.00
CA THR A 80 5.51 1.04 2.88
C THR A 80 5.03 -0.37 3.24
N ARG A 81 5.36 -0.85 4.45
CA ARG A 81 4.85 -2.12 4.98
C ARG A 81 3.32 -2.14 5.00
N ASN A 82 2.68 -1.08 5.50
CA ASN A 82 1.21 -0.99 5.54
C ASN A 82 0.59 -0.91 4.14
N GLN A 83 1.24 -0.25 3.19
CA GLN A 83 0.81 -0.21 1.80
C GLN A 83 0.85 -1.60 1.14
N ARG A 84 1.89 -2.41 1.43
CA ARG A 84 1.94 -3.81 0.98
C ARG A 84 0.82 -4.64 1.58
N LEU A 85 0.55 -4.48 2.88
CA LEU A 85 -0.57 -5.14 3.54
C LEU A 85 -1.91 -4.75 2.90
N ALA A 86 -2.10 -3.48 2.54
CA ALA A 86 -3.31 -3.01 1.85
C ALA A 86 -3.53 -3.72 0.51
N GLY A 87 -2.46 -3.92 -0.29
CA GLY A 87 -2.51 -4.68 -1.53
C GLY A 87 -2.89 -6.15 -1.32
N ILE A 88 -2.31 -6.80 -0.31
CA ILE A 88 -2.64 -8.19 0.04
C ILE A 88 -4.10 -8.32 0.51
N LYS A 89 -4.58 -7.38 1.34
CA LYS A 89 -5.99 -7.34 1.77
C LYS A 89 -6.96 -7.10 0.62
N ALA A 90 -6.58 -6.25 -0.34
CA ALA A 90 -7.38 -6.00 -1.54
C ALA A 90 -7.51 -7.28 -2.40
N PHE A 91 -6.41 -8.03 -2.55
CA PHE A 91 -6.41 -9.31 -3.22
C PHE A 91 -7.27 -10.34 -2.49
N ALA A 92 -7.11 -10.48 -1.17
CA ALA A 92 -7.92 -11.41 -0.37
C ALA A 92 -9.42 -11.10 -0.49
N ARG A 93 -9.79 -9.82 -0.48
CA ARG A 93 -11.18 -9.37 -0.69
C ARG A 93 -11.70 -9.74 -2.07
N PHE A 94 -10.87 -9.57 -3.10
CA PHE A 94 -11.19 -9.94 -4.47
C PHE A 94 -11.48 -11.44 -4.60
N VAL A 95 -10.64 -12.30 -4.02
CA VAL A 95 -10.82 -13.77 -4.04
C VAL A 95 -12.06 -14.18 -3.25
N GLY A 96 -12.17 -13.73 -2.00
CA GLY A 96 -13.27 -14.11 -1.11
C GLY A 96 -14.66 -13.61 -1.58
N SER A 97 -14.71 -12.54 -2.40
CA SER A 97 -15.98 -12.08 -3.00
C SER A 97 -16.43 -12.90 -4.21
N ARG A 98 -15.55 -13.72 -4.78
CA ARG A 98 -15.82 -14.51 -5.99
C ARG A 98 -15.87 -16.02 -5.75
N ASP A 99 -15.32 -16.47 -4.64
CA ASP A 99 -15.33 -17.89 -4.29
C ASP A 99 -15.61 -18.07 -2.79
N PRO A 100 -16.78 -18.60 -2.44
CA PRO A 100 -17.16 -18.86 -1.05
C PRO A 100 -16.19 -19.77 -0.30
N ALA A 101 -15.48 -20.67 -0.98
CA ALA A 101 -14.48 -21.54 -0.37
C ALA A 101 -13.31 -20.77 0.26
N HIS A 102 -13.07 -19.51 -0.14
CA HIS A 102 -11.99 -18.68 0.36
C HIS A 102 -12.44 -17.57 1.33
N VAL A 103 -13.69 -17.55 1.77
CA VAL A 103 -14.22 -16.51 2.67
C VAL A 103 -13.52 -16.52 4.03
N GLU A 104 -13.29 -17.69 4.62
CA GLU A 104 -12.57 -17.82 5.89
C GLU A 104 -11.12 -17.31 5.78
N TRP A 105 -10.40 -17.75 4.74
CA TRP A 105 -9.07 -17.27 4.45
C TRP A 105 -9.04 -15.74 4.26
N CYS A 106 -9.99 -15.19 3.53
CA CYS A 106 -10.14 -13.74 3.35
C CYS A 106 -10.33 -13.03 4.69
N GLY A 107 -11.15 -13.59 5.59
CA GLY A 107 -11.38 -13.09 6.94
C GLY A 107 -10.08 -13.00 7.73
N HIS A 108 -9.29 -14.07 7.75
CA HIS A 108 -8.00 -14.12 8.44
C HIS A 108 -6.99 -13.10 7.91
N ILE A 109 -6.88 -12.93 6.58
CA ILE A 109 -6.00 -11.91 5.99
C ILE A 109 -6.46 -10.50 6.34
N ARG A 110 -7.77 -10.22 6.29
CA ARG A 110 -8.33 -8.90 6.61
C ARG A 110 -8.15 -8.52 8.07
N ALA A 111 -8.12 -9.49 8.98
CA ALA A 111 -7.92 -9.28 10.40
C ALA A 111 -6.49 -8.79 10.75
N ILE A 112 -5.50 -8.95 9.86
CA ILE A 112 -4.14 -8.46 10.11
C ILE A 112 -4.16 -6.94 10.29
N SER A 113 -3.71 -6.45 11.45
CA SER A 113 -3.68 -5.02 11.76
C SER A 113 -2.55 -4.27 11.05
N SER A 114 -2.82 -3.05 10.63
CA SER A 114 -1.78 -2.11 10.21
C SER A 114 -1.00 -1.61 11.42
N LYS A 115 0.32 -1.39 11.27
CA LYS A 115 1.12 -0.73 12.31
C LYS A 115 0.81 0.77 12.34
N LYS A 116 0.77 1.35 13.53
CA LYS A 116 0.74 2.82 13.66
C LYS A 116 2.06 3.37 13.11
N SER A 117 2.00 4.26 12.13
CA SER A 117 3.14 5.08 11.75
C SER A 117 3.11 6.35 12.58
N MET A 118 4.24 6.69 13.18
CA MET A 118 4.39 8.04 13.70
C MET A 118 4.31 8.99 12.49
N GLN A 119 3.23 9.76 12.41
CA GLN A 119 3.24 10.91 11.54
C GLN A 119 4.26 11.88 12.15
N PRO A 120 5.22 12.39 11.37
CA PRO A 120 5.99 13.52 11.85
C PRO A 120 4.98 14.59 12.24
N SER A 121 5.11 15.10 13.47
CA SER A 121 4.33 16.26 13.90
C SER A 121 4.52 17.32 12.83
N VAL A 122 3.44 17.75 12.20
CA VAL A 122 3.49 18.93 11.33
C VAL A 122 3.87 20.05 12.29
N GLY A 123 5.13 20.49 12.21
CA GLY A 123 5.58 21.63 12.98
C GLY A 123 4.74 22.82 12.56
N TRP A 124 3.96 23.37 13.48
CA TRP A 124 3.28 24.63 13.26
C TRP A 124 4.34 25.71 13.14
N LEU A 125 4.24 26.55 12.12
CA LEU A 125 5.09 27.73 12.01
C LEU A 125 4.91 28.58 13.27
N THR A 126 6.00 28.93 13.89
CA THR A 126 5.98 29.91 14.97
C THR A 126 5.59 31.28 14.39
N ARG A 127 5.07 32.18 15.23
CA ARG A 127 4.70 33.51 14.78
C ARG A 127 5.83 34.26 14.06
N PRO A 128 7.09 34.23 14.54
CA PRO A 128 8.21 34.85 13.82
C PRO A 128 8.49 34.23 12.45
N GLU A 129 8.36 32.88 12.31
CA GLU A 129 8.55 32.21 11.03
C GLU A 129 7.43 32.57 10.03
N MET A 130 6.21 32.68 10.51
CA MET A 130 5.07 33.11 9.70
C MET A 130 5.23 34.57 9.23
N GLU A 131 5.66 35.47 10.12
CA GLU A 131 5.94 36.87 9.79
C GLU A 131 7.10 36.98 8.79
N ALA A 132 8.14 36.17 8.93
CA ALA A 132 9.26 36.09 7.99
C ALA A 132 8.80 35.61 6.60
N MET A 133 7.96 34.57 6.53
CA MET A 133 7.37 34.11 5.25
C MET A 133 6.52 35.17 4.57
N LEU A 134 5.70 35.89 5.31
CA LEU A 134 4.87 36.97 4.79
C LEU A 134 5.66 38.21 4.32
N ALA A 135 6.88 38.36 4.78
CA ALA A 135 7.78 39.43 4.37
C ALA A 135 8.54 39.16 3.05
N VAL A 136 8.57 37.90 2.58
CA VAL A 136 9.32 37.49 1.38
C VAL A 136 8.77 38.10 0.08
N PRO A 137 7.45 38.12 -0.19
CA PRO A 137 6.91 38.65 -1.43
C PRO A 137 7.12 40.16 -1.57
N ASP A 138 7.62 40.58 -2.72
CA ASP A 138 7.71 42.02 -3.05
C ASP A 138 6.34 42.57 -3.41
N ARG A 139 5.66 43.14 -2.42
CA ARG A 139 4.29 43.67 -2.55
C ARG A 139 4.16 44.86 -3.50
N LYS A 140 5.26 45.35 -4.08
CA LYS A 140 5.26 46.40 -5.12
C LYS A 140 4.99 45.83 -6.50
N THR A 141 5.10 44.54 -6.70
CA THR A 141 4.84 43.85 -7.96
C THR A 141 3.51 43.10 -7.92
N ASP A 142 2.82 43.01 -9.07
CA ASP A 142 1.57 42.25 -9.20
C ASP A 142 1.76 40.78 -8.76
N ARG A 143 2.89 40.18 -9.13
CA ARG A 143 3.25 38.82 -8.70
C ARG A 143 3.42 38.70 -7.19
N GLY A 144 4.11 39.62 -6.58
CA GLY A 144 4.33 39.60 -5.13
C GLY A 144 3.03 39.87 -4.35
N GLN A 145 2.10 40.66 -4.89
CA GLN A 145 0.78 40.82 -4.28
C GLN A 145 -0.02 39.50 -4.32
N HIS A 146 0.02 38.77 -5.44
CA HIS A 146 -0.60 37.45 -5.54
C HIS A 146 0.04 36.43 -4.58
N GLU A 147 1.36 36.38 -4.52
CA GLU A 147 2.09 35.48 -3.60
C GLU A 147 1.77 35.78 -2.14
N TYR A 148 1.70 37.06 -1.76
CA TYR A 148 1.32 37.50 -0.42
C TYR A 148 -0.13 37.09 -0.08
N ALA A 149 -1.06 37.31 -1.00
CA ALA A 149 -2.45 36.91 -0.83
C ALA A 149 -2.59 35.39 -0.62
N LEU A 150 -1.87 34.57 -1.41
CA LEU A 150 -1.87 33.12 -1.24
C LEU A 150 -1.33 32.68 0.12
N LEU A 151 -0.27 33.33 0.62
CA LEU A 151 0.32 33.00 1.92
C LEU A 151 -0.61 33.36 3.10
N LEU A 152 -1.52 34.33 2.92
CA LEU A 152 -2.51 34.68 3.95
C LEU A 152 -3.64 33.64 4.10
N PHE A 153 -3.84 32.76 3.11
CA PHE A 153 -4.85 31.70 3.13
C PHE A 153 -4.32 30.36 3.61
N LEU A 154 -3.01 30.24 3.90
CA LEU A 154 -2.39 29.03 4.44
C LEU A 154 -2.40 29.02 5.96
#